data_7caf9968d497dff12c2504007ab86a35
#
_entry.id   7caf9968d497dff12c2504007ab86a35
#
_cell.length_a   1.000
_cell.length_b   1.000
_cell.length_c   1.000
_cell.angle_alpha   90.00
_cell.angle_beta   90.00
_cell.angle_gamma   90.00
#
_symmetry.space_group_name_H-M   'P 1'
#
loop_
_entity.id
_entity.type
_entity.pdbx_description
1 polymer ?
#
loop_
_entity_poly.entity_id
_entity_poly.type
_entity_poly.pdbx_seq_one_letter_code
_entity_poly.pdbx_strand_id
1 'polypeptide(L)'
;AAAVVLIVSLGGFVFYNTTILNEYTTPDEIAAGTAEYERKYKRFEDAPSPTLFAARMNVELYPAERAAEIEGTFRLVNRDDRAIDSIHVLPSMEVETRAMSFDRAARLIVDDSVLRYRIYTLDRPLAPGDSIAMTFELVHRPRGFRNAGAATDVTPNGAYIEGNWLPALAYSPGREVVDEKKRRELGLPPRKLPPSGGDVETRVGVKPVQLVDAETIIGTDPRQTAVTPGTLVREWTENGRRYFHYRTDQPIRYGGAILSAEYAVRRDTAQGVKLAVYYHPTHEVNVDRMIRSMRASLAYYGEQFGPYQYKELRVVEFPRYASFARAHPHTITFSEGSAFLTRVDSGDVDRTFFVVAHETAHQWWGGQVIPASAAGAGFVSEALAQYSAMMVLETAYGEEMAREFYDYNMDQYFTGRTVYTNREVPLLDVVNQGYVYYFKGSVAMYTLRERLGADVLNGALRRFRDKYTGPSAPPPTSLALYAELRAVTPDSLEPLLSDLFEHITIWDVSTDSAKAEPVEGGAYRVTLFVDASKARADSIGNQTPIEMDDLVEIGVFAGPPEKGSPGESLYLKQHRIRSGKQAIVLTVPRQPARAGIDPYRKFIERERDDNVGTIGTSQPK
;
A
#
# COMPACT_ATOMS: atom_id res chain seq x y z
N ALA A 1 6.13 -4.00 52.73
CA ALA A 1 7.53 -4.43 52.49
C ALA A 1 7.68 -5.16 51.16
N ALA A 2 6.97 -6.29 50.91
CA ALA A 2 7.13 -7.08 49.66
C ALA A 2 6.83 -6.26 48.37
N ALA A 3 5.79 -5.45 48.33
CA ALA A 3 5.46 -4.60 47.19
C ALA A 3 6.56 -3.56 46.88
N VAL A 4 7.17 -2.98 47.92
CA VAL A 4 8.29 -2.02 47.76
C VAL A 4 9.52 -2.72 47.17
N VAL A 5 9.84 -3.90 47.67
CA VAL A 5 10.98 -4.70 47.14
C VAL A 5 10.74 -5.06 45.68
N LEU A 6 9.50 -5.46 45.31
CA LEU A 6 9.12 -5.77 43.94
C LEU A 6 9.27 -4.55 43.02
N ILE A 7 8.74 -3.38 43.45
CA ILE A 7 8.83 -2.14 42.68
C ILE A 7 10.28 -1.73 42.46
N VAL A 8 11.12 -1.77 43.50
CA VAL A 8 12.54 -1.41 43.39
C VAL A 8 13.30 -2.40 42.49
N SER A 9 13.02 -3.70 42.63
CA SER A 9 13.66 -4.72 41.79
C SER A 9 13.26 -4.61 40.32
N LEU A 10 11.97 -4.47 40.03
CA LEU A 10 11.46 -4.27 38.65
C LEU A 10 11.92 -2.93 38.07
N GLY A 11 11.85 -1.85 38.86
CA GLY A 11 12.32 -0.53 38.42
C GLY A 11 13.84 -0.55 38.14
N GLY A 12 14.63 -1.19 39.02
CA GLY A 12 16.06 -1.39 38.81
C GLY A 12 16.37 -2.23 37.58
N PHE A 13 15.60 -3.29 37.34
CA PHE A 13 15.73 -4.13 36.15
C PHE A 13 15.41 -3.36 34.87
N VAL A 14 14.32 -2.58 34.85
CA VAL A 14 13.98 -1.73 33.70
C VAL A 14 15.07 -0.69 33.47
N PHE A 15 15.48 0.04 34.51
CA PHE A 15 16.52 1.07 34.40
C PHE A 15 17.84 0.48 33.88
N TYR A 16 18.25 -0.69 34.40
CA TYR A 16 19.48 -1.37 33.95
C TYR A 16 19.42 -1.68 32.45
N ASN A 17 18.29 -2.22 31.96
CA ASN A 17 18.15 -2.56 30.54
C ASN A 17 18.08 -1.32 29.65
N THR A 18 17.29 -0.32 30.03
CA THR A 18 16.98 0.83 29.14
C THR A 18 18.02 1.95 29.21
N THR A 19 18.86 2.00 30.28
CA THR A 19 19.77 3.11 30.52
C THR A 19 21.22 2.72 30.66
N ILE A 20 21.50 1.48 31.21
CA ILE A 20 22.88 0.99 31.42
C ILE A 20 23.33 0.10 30.26
N LEU A 21 22.50 -0.87 29.84
CA LEU A 21 22.82 -1.74 28.70
C LEU A 21 22.54 -1.06 27.33
N ASN A 22 21.58 -0.19 27.31
CA ASN A 22 21.16 0.55 26.10
C ASN A 22 21.11 2.04 26.41
N GLU A 23 20.98 2.86 25.38
CA GLU A 23 20.75 4.28 25.50
C GLU A 23 19.23 4.54 25.61
N TYR A 24 18.83 5.26 26.66
CA TYR A 24 17.44 5.71 26.81
C TYR A 24 17.23 6.94 25.91
N THR A 25 16.36 6.83 24.92
CA THR A 25 16.11 7.90 23.95
C THR A 25 14.64 8.30 23.97
N THR A 26 14.37 9.56 24.21
CA THR A 26 13.02 10.11 24.21
C THR A 26 12.52 10.40 22.77
N PRO A 27 11.20 10.48 22.53
CA PRO A 27 10.66 10.93 21.25
C PRO A 27 11.18 12.30 20.78
N ASP A 28 11.42 13.21 21.71
CA ASP A 28 11.95 14.55 21.41
C ASP A 28 13.42 14.49 20.97
N GLU A 29 14.24 13.66 21.60
CA GLU A 29 15.62 13.42 21.18
C GLU A 29 15.70 12.75 19.81
N ILE A 30 14.81 11.79 19.52
CA ILE A 30 14.71 11.17 18.19
C ILE A 30 14.35 12.23 17.14
N ALA A 31 13.35 13.07 17.42
CA ALA A 31 12.95 14.16 16.53
C ALA A 31 14.06 15.20 16.32
N ALA A 32 14.79 15.54 17.40
CA ALA A 32 15.94 16.44 17.33
C ALA A 32 17.08 15.86 16.49
N GLY A 33 17.39 14.57 16.66
CA GLY A 33 18.38 13.85 15.84
C GLY A 33 17.98 13.79 14.36
N THR A 34 16.70 13.55 14.07
CA THR A 34 16.15 13.59 12.72
C THR A 34 16.29 14.99 12.09
N ALA A 35 16.00 16.05 12.86
CA ALA A 35 16.17 17.42 12.41
C ALA A 35 17.65 17.79 12.17
N GLU A 36 18.56 17.28 13.00
CA GLU A 36 20.01 17.48 12.83
C GLU A 36 20.53 16.78 11.57
N TYR A 37 20.05 15.56 11.29
CA TYR A 37 20.34 14.86 10.03
C TYR A 37 19.91 15.73 8.83
N GLU A 38 18.70 16.28 8.85
CA GLU A 38 18.18 17.11 7.77
C GLU A 38 19.04 18.38 7.60
N ARG A 39 19.31 19.13 8.67
CA ARG A 39 20.13 20.37 8.62
C ARG A 39 21.53 20.12 8.06
N LYS A 40 22.14 19.01 8.46
CA LYS A 40 23.54 18.73 8.12
C LYS A 40 23.71 18.15 6.71
N TYR A 41 22.78 17.27 6.30
CA TYR A 41 22.97 16.45 5.12
C TYR A 41 22.01 16.75 3.96
N LYS A 42 20.93 17.52 4.14
CA LYS A 42 19.99 17.89 3.06
C LYS A 42 20.66 18.57 1.87
N ARG A 43 21.74 19.27 2.08
CA ARG A 43 22.56 19.86 0.99
C ARG A 43 23.08 18.84 -0.03
N PHE A 44 23.05 17.56 0.30
CA PHE A 44 23.46 16.46 -0.58
C PHE A 44 22.28 15.74 -1.25
N GLU A 45 21.06 16.26 -1.13
CA GLU A 45 19.85 15.64 -1.69
C GLU A 45 19.99 15.40 -3.22
N ASP A 46 20.57 16.37 -3.92
CA ASP A 46 20.77 16.33 -5.37
C ASP A 46 22.20 15.89 -5.79
N ALA A 47 22.99 15.34 -4.86
CA ALA A 47 24.33 14.85 -5.17
C ALA A 47 24.24 13.62 -6.07
N PRO A 48 25.11 13.51 -7.10
CA PRO A 48 25.18 12.30 -7.93
C PRO A 48 25.47 11.07 -7.06
N SER A 49 24.73 9.99 -7.30
CA SER A 49 24.87 8.75 -6.54
C SER A 49 24.83 7.53 -7.45
N PRO A 50 25.69 6.54 -7.24
CA PRO A 50 25.65 5.33 -8.04
C PRO A 50 24.39 4.51 -7.73
N THR A 51 23.92 3.76 -8.71
CA THR A 51 22.71 2.94 -8.67
C THR A 51 23.07 1.48 -8.40
N LEU A 52 22.42 0.85 -7.44
CA LEU A 52 22.52 -0.59 -7.17
C LEU A 52 21.94 -1.39 -8.35
N PHE A 53 22.66 -2.35 -8.90
CA PHE A 53 22.17 -3.23 -9.96
C PHE A 53 22.35 -4.72 -9.66
N ALA A 54 23.23 -5.10 -8.71
CA ALA A 54 23.32 -6.47 -8.23
C ALA A 54 23.66 -6.51 -6.73
N ALA A 55 23.07 -7.46 -6.01
CA ALA A 55 23.28 -7.69 -4.58
C ALA A 55 23.59 -9.17 -4.32
N ARG A 56 24.65 -9.44 -3.57
CA ARG A 56 24.98 -10.78 -3.08
C ARG A 56 25.11 -10.72 -1.57
N MET A 57 24.48 -11.67 -0.88
CA MET A 57 24.50 -11.71 0.58
C MET A 57 24.64 -13.12 1.12
N ASN A 58 25.46 -13.26 2.16
CA ASN A 58 25.50 -14.39 3.05
C ASN A 58 24.93 -13.95 4.40
N VAL A 59 23.90 -14.62 4.86
CA VAL A 59 23.16 -14.27 6.07
C VAL A 59 23.21 -15.45 7.03
N GLU A 60 23.72 -15.24 8.23
CA GLU A 60 23.72 -16.22 9.29
C GLU A 60 22.72 -15.79 10.38
N LEU A 61 21.65 -16.56 10.55
CA LEU A 61 20.64 -16.34 11.57
C LEU A 61 20.90 -17.26 12.76
N TYR A 62 20.94 -16.70 13.97
CA TYR A 62 21.07 -17.40 15.24
C TYR A 62 19.83 -17.16 16.10
N PRO A 63 18.68 -17.81 15.79
CA PRO A 63 17.41 -17.52 16.44
C PRO A 63 17.46 -17.67 17.98
N ALA A 64 18.11 -18.72 18.49
CA ALA A 64 18.25 -18.96 19.93
C ALA A 64 19.02 -17.84 20.65
N GLU A 65 19.97 -17.20 19.98
CA GLU A 65 20.77 -16.08 20.48
C GLU A 65 20.12 -14.71 20.15
N ARG A 66 19.04 -14.69 19.39
CA ARG A 66 18.42 -13.48 18.83
C ARG A 66 19.42 -12.63 18.02
N ALA A 67 20.29 -13.29 17.30
CA ALA A 67 21.41 -12.66 16.61
C ALA A 67 21.40 -12.98 15.12
N ALA A 68 22.03 -12.11 14.34
CA ALA A 68 22.29 -12.33 12.93
C ALA A 68 23.59 -11.65 12.49
N GLU A 69 24.23 -12.24 11.48
CA GLU A 69 25.40 -11.69 10.81
C GLU A 69 25.13 -11.67 9.31
N ILE A 70 25.49 -10.58 8.65
CA ILE A 70 25.30 -10.41 7.21
C ILE A 70 26.61 -9.96 6.57
N GLU A 71 27.12 -10.73 5.62
CA GLU A 71 28.17 -10.31 4.72
C GLU A 71 27.54 -10.01 3.36
N GLY A 72 27.72 -8.79 2.86
CA GLY A 72 27.09 -8.34 1.62
C GLY A 72 28.06 -7.70 0.63
N THR A 73 27.72 -7.86 -0.64
CA THR A 73 28.38 -7.13 -1.73
C THR A 73 27.31 -6.50 -2.61
N PHE A 74 27.34 -5.19 -2.72
CA PHE A 74 26.54 -4.41 -3.66
C PHE A 74 27.40 -4.01 -4.86
N ARG A 75 26.91 -4.28 -6.07
CA ARG A 75 27.48 -3.76 -7.29
C ARG A 75 26.70 -2.52 -7.73
N LEU A 76 27.43 -1.42 -7.84
CA LEU A 76 26.90 -0.09 -8.09
C LEU A 76 27.40 0.39 -9.46
N VAL A 77 26.57 1.10 -10.21
CA VAL A 77 26.91 1.68 -11.50
C VAL A 77 26.56 3.17 -11.52
N ASN A 78 27.44 3.97 -12.10
CA ASN A 78 27.12 5.37 -12.37
C ASN A 78 26.21 5.46 -13.62
N ARG A 79 24.94 5.76 -13.40
CA ARG A 79 23.95 6.01 -14.48
C ARG A 79 23.70 7.49 -14.72
N ASP A 80 24.42 8.37 -14.01
CA ASP A 80 24.38 9.81 -14.22
C ASP A 80 25.28 10.18 -15.42
N ASP A 81 25.08 11.36 -16.01
CA ASP A 81 25.92 11.92 -17.06
C ASP A 81 27.20 12.58 -16.54
N ARG A 82 27.32 12.71 -15.20
CA ARG A 82 28.47 13.29 -14.49
C ARG A 82 29.29 12.22 -13.79
N ALA A 83 30.58 12.45 -13.65
CA ALA A 83 31.42 11.62 -12.81
C ALA A 83 31.05 11.76 -11.32
N ILE A 84 31.10 10.66 -10.57
CA ILE A 84 30.85 10.61 -9.13
C ILE A 84 32.22 10.53 -8.43
N ASP A 85 32.56 11.55 -7.67
CA ASP A 85 33.81 11.64 -6.90
C ASP A 85 33.66 11.20 -5.45
N SER A 86 32.41 11.17 -4.94
CA SER A 86 32.10 10.75 -3.56
C SER A 86 30.87 9.86 -3.50
N ILE A 87 30.92 8.85 -2.63
CA ILE A 87 29.79 7.96 -2.35
C ILE A 87 29.28 8.25 -0.96
N HIS A 88 28.00 8.62 -0.89
CA HIS A 88 27.28 8.84 0.36
C HIS A 88 26.56 7.55 0.76
N VAL A 89 26.83 7.06 1.96
CA VAL A 89 26.23 5.83 2.48
C VAL A 89 25.53 6.13 3.80
N LEU A 90 24.34 5.58 3.96
CA LEU A 90 23.60 5.56 5.22
C LEU A 90 23.68 4.17 5.81
N PRO A 91 24.56 3.94 6.82
CA PRO A 91 24.53 2.73 7.61
C PRO A 91 23.17 2.54 8.28
N SER A 92 22.78 1.29 8.51
CA SER A 92 21.54 0.99 9.22
C SER A 92 21.48 1.62 10.61
N MET A 93 20.28 1.98 11.04
CA MET A 93 19.99 2.38 12.43
C MET A 93 19.76 1.17 13.35
N GLU A 94 19.45 -0.01 12.77
CA GLU A 94 19.01 -1.21 13.49
C GLU A 94 20.16 -2.17 13.82
N VAL A 95 21.23 -2.11 13.02
CA VAL A 95 22.36 -3.06 13.14
C VAL A 95 23.70 -2.33 13.15
N GLU A 96 24.71 -2.98 13.73
CA GLU A 96 26.10 -2.51 13.72
C GLU A 96 26.73 -2.78 12.35
N THR A 97 27.35 -1.78 11.75
CA THR A 97 28.22 -1.94 10.58
C THR A 97 29.66 -2.12 11.04
N ARG A 98 30.18 -3.36 11.02
CA ARG A 98 31.56 -3.70 11.43
C ARG A 98 32.60 -3.29 10.41
N ALA A 99 32.30 -3.55 9.15
CA ALA A 99 33.20 -3.23 8.07
C ALA A 99 32.43 -2.70 6.86
N MET A 100 33.08 -1.82 6.09
CA MET A 100 32.61 -1.35 4.79
C MET A 100 33.80 -0.93 3.95
N SER A 101 33.89 -1.45 2.74
CA SER A 101 34.99 -1.14 1.81
C SER A 101 34.52 -1.18 0.36
N PHE A 102 35.37 -0.69 -0.53
CA PHE A 102 35.13 -0.68 -1.96
C PHE A 102 36.28 -1.41 -2.68
N ASP A 103 35.98 -2.00 -3.85
CA ASP A 103 37.00 -2.60 -4.75
C ASP A 103 37.86 -1.57 -5.46
N ARG A 104 37.63 -0.28 -5.19
CA ARG A 104 38.40 0.88 -5.68
C ARG A 104 38.88 1.66 -4.44
N ALA A 105 40.06 2.27 -4.55
CA ALA A 105 40.61 3.10 -3.48
C ALA A 105 39.65 4.24 -3.14
N ALA A 106 39.18 4.26 -1.90
CA ALA A 106 38.23 5.21 -1.35
C ALA A 106 38.64 5.60 0.07
N ARG A 107 38.58 6.89 0.37
CA ARG A 107 38.92 7.42 1.69
C ARG A 107 37.65 7.89 2.42
N LEU A 108 37.41 7.37 3.60
CA LEU A 108 36.33 7.83 4.49
C LEU A 108 36.67 9.23 5.01
N ILE A 109 35.88 10.23 4.61
CA ILE A 109 36.07 11.65 5.00
C ILE A 109 35.04 12.15 6.00
N VAL A 110 33.89 11.46 6.10
CA VAL A 110 32.88 11.70 7.13
C VAL A 110 32.45 10.34 7.68
N ASP A 111 32.55 10.14 8.97
CA ASP A 111 31.98 9.01 9.71
C ASP A 111 31.13 9.54 10.88
N ASP A 112 29.87 9.85 10.60
CA ASP A 112 28.93 10.31 11.60
C ASP A 112 28.17 9.09 12.18
N SER A 113 28.71 8.56 13.26
CA SER A 113 28.13 7.37 13.92
C SER A 113 26.78 7.66 14.60
N VAL A 114 26.51 8.91 14.98
CA VAL A 114 25.25 9.32 15.62
C VAL A 114 24.13 9.41 14.60
N LEU A 115 24.35 10.15 13.51
CA LEU A 115 23.37 10.36 12.45
C LEU A 115 23.41 9.24 11.39
N ARG A 116 24.31 8.26 11.55
CA ARG A 116 24.49 7.14 10.60
C ARG A 116 24.64 7.63 9.17
N TYR A 117 25.68 8.46 8.94
CA TYR A 117 26.00 9.00 7.63
C TYR A 117 27.51 8.94 7.38
N ARG A 118 27.89 8.33 6.25
CA ARG A 118 29.28 8.18 5.81
C ARG A 118 29.48 8.81 4.44
N ILE A 119 30.62 9.48 4.23
CA ILE A 119 31.04 9.97 2.93
C ILE A 119 32.40 9.40 2.62
N TYR A 120 32.49 8.71 1.49
CA TYR A 120 33.73 8.17 0.94
C TYR A 120 34.10 8.95 -0.33
N THR A 121 35.31 9.54 -0.36
CA THR A 121 35.87 10.14 -1.56
C THR A 121 36.66 9.09 -2.33
N LEU A 122 36.42 8.98 -3.62
CA LEU A 122 37.11 8.07 -4.52
C LEU A 122 38.43 8.72 -5.02
N ASP A 123 39.54 7.99 -4.97
CA ASP A 123 40.81 8.48 -5.52
C ASP A 123 40.73 8.71 -7.04
N ARG A 124 39.94 7.93 -7.74
CA ARG A 124 39.53 8.11 -9.12
C ARG A 124 38.02 8.16 -9.22
N PRO A 125 37.44 9.28 -9.69
CA PRO A 125 35.99 9.40 -9.84
C PRO A 125 35.40 8.26 -10.69
N LEU A 126 34.14 7.89 -10.38
CA LEU A 126 33.39 6.89 -11.12
C LEU A 126 32.77 7.56 -12.36
N ALA A 127 33.33 7.33 -13.54
CA ALA A 127 32.84 7.91 -14.78
C ALA A 127 31.42 7.39 -15.14
N PRO A 128 30.66 8.09 -15.98
CA PRO A 128 29.41 7.58 -16.53
C PRO A 128 29.58 6.17 -17.12
N GLY A 129 28.71 5.23 -16.69
CA GLY A 129 28.76 3.83 -17.07
C GLY A 129 29.73 2.94 -16.28
N ASP A 130 30.69 3.53 -15.54
CA ASP A 130 31.60 2.77 -14.67
C ASP A 130 30.84 2.11 -13.50
N SER A 131 31.38 1.00 -13.01
CA SER A 131 30.86 0.28 -11.85
C SER A 131 31.88 0.17 -10.73
N ILE A 132 31.38 -0.03 -9.51
CA ILE A 132 32.17 -0.23 -8.28
C ILE A 132 31.45 -1.26 -7.39
N ALA A 133 32.22 -2.10 -6.69
CA ALA A 133 31.67 -3.00 -5.68
C ALA A 133 31.87 -2.40 -4.30
N MET A 134 30.82 -2.43 -3.48
CA MET A 134 30.82 -2.10 -2.06
C MET A 134 30.58 -3.36 -1.27
N THR A 135 31.52 -3.74 -0.39
CA THR A 135 31.38 -4.86 0.55
C THR A 135 31.09 -4.32 1.95
N PHE A 136 30.30 -5.06 2.71
CA PHE A 136 29.94 -4.67 4.08
C PHE A 136 29.70 -5.89 4.97
N GLU A 137 29.95 -5.72 6.26
CA GLU A 137 29.66 -6.67 7.32
C GLU A 137 28.74 -6.01 8.34
N LEU A 138 27.59 -6.65 8.61
CA LEU A 138 26.57 -6.18 9.55
C LEU A 138 26.37 -7.21 10.65
N VAL A 139 26.15 -6.74 11.86
CA VAL A 139 25.90 -7.61 13.01
C VAL A 139 24.73 -7.09 13.83
N HIS A 140 23.82 -7.99 14.13
CA HIS A 140 22.74 -7.78 15.07
C HIS A 140 22.93 -8.70 16.27
N ARG A 141 23.18 -8.13 17.44
CA ARG A 141 23.30 -8.83 18.74
C ARG A 141 22.69 -7.96 19.83
N PRO A 142 21.35 -7.90 19.94
CA PRO A 142 20.68 -7.03 20.89
C PRO A 142 20.97 -7.47 22.32
N ARG A 143 21.13 -6.49 23.22
CA ARG A 143 21.30 -6.72 24.65
C ARG A 143 20.06 -6.24 25.39
N GLY A 144 19.42 -7.12 26.17
CA GLY A 144 18.24 -6.75 26.94
C GLY A 144 17.12 -6.16 26.09
N PHE A 145 16.59 -5.03 26.52
CA PHE A 145 15.56 -4.27 25.79
C PHE A 145 15.77 -2.76 25.95
N ARG A 146 15.31 -1.98 24.97
CA ARG A 146 15.31 -0.52 24.98
C ARG A 146 14.00 0.01 25.56
N ASN A 147 13.91 1.32 25.82
CA ASN A 147 12.64 1.95 26.21
C ASN A 147 11.55 1.86 25.11
N ALA A 148 11.92 1.69 23.84
CA ALA A 148 11.02 1.40 22.73
C ALA A 148 10.58 -0.08 22.65
N GLY A 149 11.12 -0.97 23.51
CA GLY A 149 10.82 -2.39 23.54
C GLY A 149 12.00 -3.28 23.22
N ALA A 150 11.74 -4.58 23.13
CA ALA A 150 12.74 -5.58 22.73
C ALA A 150 12.88 -5.62 21.20
N ALA A 151 14.10 -5.90 20.72
CA ALA A 151 14.29 -6.22 19.30
C ALA A 151 13.61 -7.55 18.96
N THR A 152 12.77 -7.57 17.96
CA THR A 152 11.93 -8.72 17.57
C THR A 152 12.23 -9.25 16.17
N ASP A 153 13.15 -8.63 15.46
CA ASP A 153 13.51 -9.02 14.08
C ASP A 153 14.08 -10.44 14.01
N VAL A 154 14.80 -10.87 15.05
CA VAL A 154 15.27 -12.23 15.22
C VAL A 154 14.88 -12.73 16.61
N THR A 155 14.08 -13.79 16.67
CA THR A 155 13.57 -14.41 17.90
C THR A 155 13.69 -15.93 17.80
N PRO A 156 13.63 -16.68 18.93
CA PRO A 156 13.77 -18.14 18.90
C PRO A 156 12.76 -18.85 17.99
N ASN A 157 11.56 -18.31 17.84
CA ASN A 157 10.50 -18.89 17.00
C ASN A 157 10.50 -18.40 15.55
N GLY A 158 11.32 -17.41 15.19
CA GLY A 158 11.42 -16.95 13.82
C GLY A 158 12.19 -15.64 13.66
N ALA A 159 12.50 -15.32 12.43
CA ALA A 159 13.13 -14.06 12.03
C ALA A 159 12.31 -13.40 10.91
N TYR A 160 12.19 -12.08 10.96
CA TYR A 160 11.74 -11.24 9.88
C TYR A 160 12.62 -9.99 9.82
N ILE A 161 13.45 -9.90 8.79
CA ILE A 161 14.38 -8.82 8.54
C ILE A 161 13.94 -8.12 7.27
N GLU A 162 13.88 -6.80 7.31
CA GLU A 162 13.57 -5.95 6.15
C GLU A 162 14.82 -5.23 5.62
N GLY A 163 14.70 -4.59 4.48
CA GLY A 163 15.80 -3.90 3.82
C GLY A 163 16.39 -2.70 4.59
N ASN A 164 15.75 -2.23 5.66
CA ASN A 164 16.28 -1.20 6.56
C ASN A 164 17.55 -1.65 7.35
N TRP A 165 17.85 -2.94 7.38
CA TRP A 165 19.12 -3.45 7.88
C TRP A 165 20.28 -3.21 6.93
N LEU A 166 20.01 -3.09 5.64
CA LEU A 166 21.04 -2.93 4.61
C LEU A 166 21.44 -1.45 4.46
N PRO A 167 22.72 -1.17 4.11
CA PRO A 167 23.14 0.20 3.86
C PRO A 167 22.40 0.80 2.66
N ALA A 168 21.92 2.02 2.82
CA ALA A 168 21.32 2.79 1.74
C ALA A 168 22.33 3.77 1.13
N LEU A 169 22.09 4.19 -0.12
CA LEU A 169 22.94 5.12 -0.84
C LEU A 169 22.25 6.49 -0.96
N ALA A 170 23.03 7.53 -1.03
CA ALA A 170 22.61 8.94 -1.13
C ALA A 170 21.88 9.46 0.13
N TYR A 171 21.51 10.74 0.09
CA TYR A 171 20.64 11.33 1.09
C TYR A 171 19.23 10.72 1.00
N SER A 172 18.60 10.48 2.14
CA SER A 172 17.25 9.89 2.20
C SER A 172 16.22 10.90 2.73
N PRO A 173 15.34 11.45 1.86
CA PRO A 173 14.21 12.27 2.32
C PRO A 173 13.23 11.52 3.23
N GLY A 174 13.23 10.18 3.20
CA GLY A 174 12.44 9.35 4.10
C GLY A 174 12.85 9.46 5.57
N ARG A 175 14.06 9.99 5.85
CA ARG A 175 14.57 10.25 7.20
C ARG A 175 14.34 11.69 7.68
N GLU A 176 13.59 12.52 6.96
CA GLU A 176 13.25 13.89 7.37
C GLU A 176 12.09 13.89 8.39
N VAL A 177 11.98 14.97 9.14
CA VAL A 177 10.83 15.21 10.01
C VAL A 177 9.58 15.41 9.14
N VAL A 178 8.56 14.55 9.29
CA VAL A 178 7.36 14.56 8.43
C VAL A 178 6.28 15.48 8.99
N ASP A 179 6.11 15.53 10.32
CA ASP A 179 5.06 16.30 10.98
C ASP A 179 5.33 17.79 10.93
N GLU A 180 4.43 18.56 10.31
CA GLU A 180 4.58 20.01 10.10
C GLU A 180 4.60 20.83 11.39
N LYS A 181 3.90 20.40 12.45
CA LYS A 181 3.94 21.05 13.76
C LYS A 181 5.31 20.84 14.39
N LYS A 182 5.82 19.60 14.35
CA LYS A 182 7.14 19.25 14.88
C LYS A 182 8.26 19.98 14.11
N ARG A 183 8.12 20.14 12.80
CA ARG A 183 9.06 20.93 11.98
C ARG A 183 9.15 22.37 12.48
N ARG A 184 8.00 23.03 12.71
CA ARG A 184 7.96 24.41 13.25
C ARG A 184 8.59 24.48 14.65
N GLU A 185 8.27 23.53 15.53
CA GLU A 185 8.88 23.47 16.88
C GLU A 185 10.41 23.34 16.83
N LEU A 186 10.91 22.58 15.86
CA LEU A 186 12.35 22.36 15.64
C LEU A 186 13.01 23.43 14.76
N GLY A 187 12.28 24.46 14.30
CA GLY A 187 12.81 25.52 13.45
C GLY A 187 13.23 25.06 12.05
N LEU A 188 12.62 24.00 11.54
CA LEU A 188 12.83 23.53 10.17
C LEU A 188 11.89 24.25 9.19
N PRO A 189 12.32 24.49 7.94
CA PRO A 189 11.44 24.99 6.89
C PRO A 189 10.34 23.95 6.57
N PRO A 190 9.22 24.35 5.93
CA PRO A 190 8.24 23.39 5.42
C PRO A 190 8.90 22.31 4.58
N ARG A 191 8.40 21.08 4.69
CA ARG A 191 8.97 19.96 3.93
C ARG A 191 8.73 20.17 2.44
N LYS A 192 9.77 19.98 1.64
CA LYS A 192 9.62 19.94 0.19
C LYS A 192 8.82 18.69 -0.20
N LEU A 193 7.67 18.88 -0.79
CA LEU A 193 6.87 17.76 -1.31
C LEU A 193 7.55 17.15 -2.53
N PRO A 194 7.27 15.87 -2.84
CA PRO A 194 7.67 15.29 -4.11
C PRO A 194 7.18 16.17 -5.28
N PRO A 195 7.90 16.19 -6.41
CA PRO A 195 7.48 16.94 -7.58
C PRO A 195 6.08 16.50 -8.02
N SER A 196 5.30 17.42 -8.59
CA SER A 196 4.03 17.06 -9.23
C SER A 196 4.24 16.10 -10.40
N GLY A 197 3.20 15.36 -10.78
CA GLY A 197 3.24 14.51 -11.98
C GLY A 197 3.66 15.29 -13.23
N GLY A 198 3.14 16.53 -13.40
CA GLY A 198 3.49 17.40 -14.52
C GLY A 198 4.95 17.84 -14.53
N ASP A 199 5.53 18.12 -13.36
CA ASP A 199 6.96 18.46 -13.25
C ASP A 199 7.85 17.29 -13.66
N VAL A 200 7.44 16.05 -13.35
CA VAL A 200 8.18 14.84 -13.72
C VAL A 200 8.08 14.57 -15.22
N GLU A 201 6.90 14.71 -15.81
CA GLU A 201 6.68 14.49 -17.25
C GLU A 201 7.45 15.48 -18.14
N THR A 202 7.68 16.70 -17.65
CA THR A 202 8.45 17.73 -18.36
C THR A 202 9.98 17.59 -18.17
N ARG A 203 10.42 16.80 -17.19
CA ARG A 203 11.86 16.60 -16.96
C ARG A 203 12.46 15.64 -17.97
N VAL A 204 13.43 16.12 -18.73
CA VAL A 204 14.30 15.26 -19.55
C VAL A 204 15.16 14.41 -18.59
N GLY A 205 15.13 13.09 -18.74
CA GLY A 205 16.01 12.20 -17.98
C GLY A 205 15.47 11.69 -16.65
N VAL A 206 14.15 11.38 -16.57
CA VAL A 206 13.62 10.59 -15.45
C VAL A 206 14.42 9.32 -15.29
N LYS A 207 15.03 9.13 -14.10
CA LYS A 207 15.88 7.95 -13.85
C LYS A 207 15.04 6.68 -13.98
N PRO A 208 15.51 5.68 -14.76
CA PRO A 208 14.79 4.42 -14.88
C PRO A 208 14.66 3.74 -13.50
N VAL A 209 13.65 2.90 -13.39
CA VAL A 209 13.43 2.12 -12.17
C VAL A 209 14.66 1.28 -11.86
N GLN A 210 15.07 1.31 -10.58
CA GLN A 210 16.17 0.51 -10.09
C GLN A 210 15.75 -0.95 -9.92
N LEU A 211 16.20 -1.82 -10.82
CA LEU A 211 16.05 -3.26 -10.74
C LEU A 211 17.40 -3.92 -10.42
N VAL A 212 17.38 -4.94 -9.57
CA VAL A 212 18.56 -5.56 -8.96
C VAL A 212 18.55 -7.07 -9.20
N ASP A 213 19.63 -7.61 -9.70
CA ASP A 213 19.92 -9.05 -9.70
C ASP A 213 20.39 -9.45 -8.30
N ALA A 214 19.62 -10.28 -7.59
CA ALA A 214 19.91 -10.63 -6.22
C ALA A 214 20.19 -12.12 -6.03
N GLU A 215 21.21 -12.40 -5.23
CA GLU A 215 21.61 -13.74 -4.80
C GLU A 215 21.83 -13.72 -3.28
N THR A 216 21.15 -14.63 -2.57
CA THR A 216 21.21 -14.67 -1.10
C THR A 216 21.34 -16.11 -0.61
N ILE A 217 22.33 -16.35 0.24
CA ILE A 217 22.49 -17.60 0.99
C ILE A 217 22.11 -17.30 2.44
N ILE A 218 21.22 -18.11 3.01
CA ILE A 218 20.74 -17.95 4.39
C ILE A 218 21.00 -19.22 5.18
N GLY A 219 21.85 -19.14 6.20
CA GLY A 219 22.06 -20.16 7.21
C GLY A 219 21.17 -19.92 8.43
N THR A 220 20.49 -20.97 8.92
CA THR A 220 19.59 -20.87 10.08
C THR A 220 19.60 -22.13 10.93
N ASP A 221 18.77 -22.18 11.98
CA ASP A 221 18.54 -23.39 12.81
C ASP A 221 18.10 -24.57 11.93
N PRO A 222 18.54 -25.80 12.18
CA PRO A 222 18.21 -26.97 11.34
C PRO A 222 16.71 -27.27 11.28
N ARG A 223 15.90 -26.79 12.24
CA ARG A 223 14.44 -26.96 12.24
C ARG A 223 13.71 -25.89 11.48
N GLN A 224 14.36 -24.75 11.20
CA GLN A 224 13.75 -23.63 10.51
C GLN A 224 13.93 -23.71 8.99
N THR A 225 12.98 -23.14 8.27
CA THR A 225 13.06 -22.90 6.83
C THR A 225 13.22 -21.42 6.59
N ALA A 226 14.25 -21.02 5.85
CA ALA A 226 14.45 -19.63 5.49
C ALA A 226 13.87 -19.32 4.10
N VAL A 227 13.30 -18.11 3.96
CA VAL A 227 12.67 -17.62 2.73
C VAL A 227 13.10 -16.19 2.45
N THR A 228 13.40 -15.88 1.19
CA THR A 228 13.66 -14.52 0.69
C THR A 228 13.14 -14.41 -0.75
N PRO A 229 12.87 -13.20 -1.30
CA PRO A 229 12.55 -13.05 -2.72
C PRO A 229 13.61 -13.68 -3.62
N GLY A 230 13.17 -14.45 -4.63
CA GLY A 230 14.01 -15.25 -5.53
C GLY A 230 13.57 -16.71 -5.56
N THR A 231 14.03 -17.45 -6.54
CA THR A 231 13.80 -18.89 -6.68
C THR A 231 14.81 -19.65 -5.83
N LEU A 232 14.35 -20.65 -5.06
CA LEU A 232 15.23 -21.54 -4.30
C LEU A 232 16.04 -22.39 -5.28
N VAL A 233 17.36 -22.19 -5.31
CA VAL A 233 18.30 -22.91 -6.18
C VAL A 233 18.78 -24.17 -5.51
N ARG A 234 19.11 -24.08 -4.20
CA ARG A 234 19.70 -25.18 -3.44
C ARG A 234 19.35 -25.06 -1.96
N GLU A 235 19.18 -26.20 -1.33
CA GLU A 235 19.08 -26.38 0.11
C GLU A 235 20.07 -27.47 0.56
N TRP A 236 20.77 -27.27 1.70
CA TRP A 236 21.66 -28.27 2.27
C TRP A 236 21.80 -28.08 3.78
N THR A 237 22.36 -29.07 4.45
CA THR A 237 22.73 -29.03 5.88
C THR A 237 24.25 -29.17 5.99
N GLU A 238 24.85 -28.29 6.77
CA GLU A 238 26.28 -28.27 7.03
C GLU A 238 26.53 -27.80 8.45
N ASN A 239 27.45 -28.47 9.17
CA ASN A 239 27.84 -28.13 10.54
C ASN A 239 26.66 -27.97 11.52
N GLY A 240 25.59 -28.79 11.35
CA GLY A 240 24.39 -28.73 12.20
C GLY A 240 23.46 -27.54 11.91
N ARG A 241 23.67 -26.81 10.83
CA ARG A 241 22.83 -25.69 10.36
C ARG A 241 22.22 -26.01 9.02
N ARG A 242 21.10 -25.40 8.69
CA ARG A 242 20.40 -25.54 7.39
C ARG A 242 20.57 -24.29 6.56
N TYR A 243 20.91 -24.45 5.30
CA TYR A 243 21.24 -23.38 4.37
C TYR A 243 20.27 -23.37 3.19
N PHE A 244 19.92 -22.18 2.75
CA PHE A 244 19.01 -21.94 1.62
C PHE A 244 19.65 -20.93 0.67
N HIS A 245 19.85 -21.31 -0.59
CA HIS A 245 20.39 -20.45 -1.62
C HIS A 245 19.28 -20.01 -2.56
N TYR A 246 19.01 -18.72 -2.57
CA TYR A 246 18.02 -18.08 -3.44
C TYR A 246 18.70 -17.21 -4.47
N ARG A 247 18.10 -17.17 -5.68
CA ARG A 247 18.52 -16.27 -6.76
C ARG A 247 17.31 -15.75 -7.50
N THR A 248 17.33 -14.49 -7.92
CA THR A 248 16.28 -13.91 -8.76
C THR A 248 16.39 -14.43 -10.19
N ASP A 249 15.26 -14.82 -10.79
CA ASP A 249 15.22 -15.28 -12.19
C ASP A 249 15.39 -14.11 -13.19
N GLN A 250 15.07 -12.91 -12.75
CA GLN A 250 15.20 -11.64 -13.47
C GLN A 250 15.46 -10.52 -12.45
N PRO A 251 16.03 -9.37 -12.87
CA PRO A 251 16.20 -8.25 -11.96
C PRO A 251 14.86 -7.81 -11.37
N ILE A 252 14.84 -7.55 -10.07
CA ILE A 252 13.64 -7.21 -9.30
C ILE A 252 13.79 -5.86 -8.60
N ARG A 253 12.65 -5.26 -8.19
CA ARG A 253 12.64 -4.21 -7.17
C ARG A 253 13.07 -4.83 -5.84
N TYR A 254 14.29 -4.48 -5.41
CA TYR A 254 14.93 -5.15 -4.29
C TYR A 254 14.50 -4.56 -2.94
N GLY A 255 13.85 -5.37 -2.10
CA GLY A 255 13.40 -4.97 -0.78
C GLY A 255 14.15 -5.63 0.39
N GLY A 256 15.04 -6.60 0.12
CA GLY A 256 15.91 -7.22 1.12
C GLY A 256 15.19 -8.01 2.22
N ALA A 257 13.96 -8.49 2.02
CA ALA A 257 13.23 -9.26 3.03
C ALA A 257 13.83 -10.64 3.25
N ILE A 258 14.07 -11.01 4.52
CA ILE A 258 14.58 -12.32 4.94
C ILE A 258 13.69 -12.84 6.07
N LEU A 259 13.16 -14.05 5.92
CA LEU A 259 12.30 -14.71 6.90
C LEU A 259 12.90 -16.07 7.25
N SER A 260 12.70 -16.53 8.49
CA SER A 260 13.05 -17.87 8.91
C SER A 260 12.18 -18.30 10.08
N ALA A 261 11.57 -19.48 10.01
CA ALA A 261 10.82 -20.08 11.12
C ALA A 261 10.63 -21.60 10.91
N GLU A 262 10.07 -22.29 11.91
CA GLU A 262 9.63 -23.68 11.80
C GLU A 262 8.30 -23.74 11.03
N TYR A 263 8.35 -23.45 9.72
CA TYR A 263 7.15 -23.39 8.89
C TYR A 263 6.59 -24.76 8.52
N ALA A 264 5.26 -24.92 8.66
CA ALA A 264 4.48 -25.78 7.79
C ALA A 264 4.25 -25.10 6.45
N VAL A 265 4.06 -25.88 5.38
CA VAL A 265 3.90 -25.32 4.04
C VAL A 265 2.73 -25.97 3.31
N ARG A 266 1.71 -25.20 2.97
CA ARG A 266 0.65 -25.59 2.05
C ARG A 266 1.04 -25.19 0.63
N ARG A 267 1.02 -26.15 -0.31
CA ARG A 267 1.36 -25.92 -1.72
C ARG A 267 0.17 -26.17 -2.62
N ASP A 268 0.13 -25.42 -3.73
CA ASP A 268 -0.85 -25.56 -4.79
C ASP A 268 -0.26 -25.07 -6.13
N THR A 269 -1.05 -25.09 -7.19
CA THR A 269 -0.68 -24.56 -8.51
C THR A 269 -1.90 -23.92 -9.16
N ALA A 270 -1.74 -22.73 -9.74
CA ALA A 270 -2.78 -22.06 -10.51
C ALA A 270 -2.16 -21.33 -11.71
N GLN A 271 -2.78 -21.40 -12.89
CA GLN A 271 -2.32 -20.71 -14.10
C GLN A 271 -0.82 -20.98 -14.45
N GLY A 272 -0.32 -22.18 -14.13
CA GLY A 272 1.08 -22.54 -14.31
C GLY A 272 2.05 -21.96 -13.25
N VAL A 273 1.52 -21.21 -12.26
CA VAL A 273 2.28 -20.61 -11.16
C VAL A 273 2.22 -21.53 -9.95
N LYS A 274 3.37 -21.80 -9.33
CA LYS A 274 3.45 -22.52 -8.04
C LYS A 274 3.01 -21.59 -6.92
N LEU A 275 2.08 -22.07 -6.09
CA LEU A 275 1.58 -21.35 -4.91
C LEU A 275 2.11 -22.00 -3.65
N ALA A 276 2.45 -21.19 -2.65
CA ALA A 276 2.82 -21.68 -1.34
C ALA A 276 2.40 -20.72 -0.23
N VAL A 277 1.89 -21.26 0.87
CA VAL A 277 1.71 -20.52 2.13
C VAL A 277 2.61 -21.16 3.17
N TYR A 278 3.55 -20.36 3.69
CA TYR A 278 4.43 -20.72 4.81
C TYR A 278 3.84 -20.17 6.10
N TYR A 279 3.54 -21.04 7.05
CA TYR A 279 2.80 -20.67 8.24
C TYR A 279 3.26 -21.44 9.46
N HIS A 280 3.08 -20.90 10.66
CA HIS A 280 3.33 -21.64 11.89
C HIS A 280 2.36 -22.83 12.00
N PRO A 281 2.81 -24.06 12.36
CA PRO A 281 1.98 -25.26 12.32
C PRO A 281 0.61 -25.19 13.03
N THR A 282 0.49 -24.28 14.03
CA THR A 282 -0.78 -24.08 14.76
C THR A 282 -1.69 -22.99 14.15
N HIS A 283 -1.28 -22.31 13.07
CA HIS A 283 -1.98 -21.17 12.46
C HIS A 283 -2.64 -21.52 11.11
N GLU A 284 -3.20 -22.72 11.00
CA GLU A 284 -3.75 -23.22 9.73
C GLU A 284 -5.10 -22.62 9.33
N VAL A 285 -5.81 -21.95 10.24
CA VAL A 285 -7.23 -21.54 10.09
C VAL A 285 -7.55 -20.83 8.77
N ASN A 286 -6.69 -19.94 8.31
CA ASN A 286 -6.91 -19.14 7.11
C ASN A 286 -6.06 -19.55 5.89
N VAL A 287 -5.26 -20.61 6.00
CA VAL A 287 -4.33 -21.03 4.94
C VAL A 287 -5.03 -21.35 3.62
N ASP A 288 -6.11 -22.15 3.66
CA ASP A 288 -6.88 -22.48 2.47
C ASP A 288 -7.61 -21.26 1.86
N ARG A 289 -7.98 -20.28 2.70
CA ARG A 289 -8.54 -19.00 2.27
C ARG A 289 -7.51 -18.18 1.48
N MET A 290 -6.25 -18.14 1.95
CA MET A 290 -5.14 -17.49 1.26
C MET A 290 -4.83 -18.14 -0.09
N ILE A 291 -4.81 -19.48 -0.15
CA ILE A 291 -4.65 -20.22 -1.42
C ILE A 291 -5.77 -19.87 -2.41
N ARG A 292 -7.04 -19.86 -1.94
CA ARG A 292 -8.18 -19.47 -2.79
C ARG A 292 -8.03 -18.06 -3.32
N SER A 293 -7.58 -17.10 -2.47
CA SER A 293 -7.36 -15.73 -2.89
C SER A 293 -6.27 -15.62 -3.95
N MET A 294 -5.11 -16.26 -3.76
CA MET A 294 -4.03 -16.28 -4.76
C MET A 294 -4.52 -16.85 -6.11
N ARG A 295 -5.30 -17.95 -6.09
CA ARG A 295 -5.87 -18.56 -7.32
C ARG A 295 -6.80 -17.60 -8.04
N ALA A 296 -7.75 -17.00 -7.31
CA ALA A 296 -8.72 -16.05 -7.86
C ALA A 296 -8.03 -14.80 -8.42
N SER A 297 -7.04 -14.28 -7.70
CA SER A 297 -6.26 -13.11 -8.10
C SER A 297 -5.45 -13.35 -9.37
N LEU A 298 -4.72 -14.48 -9.46
CA LEU A 298 -3.95 -14.82 -10.66
C LEU A 298 -4.85 -15.03 -11.88
N ALA A 299 -6.04 -15.64 -11.69
CA ALA A 299 -7.01 -15.81 -12.76
C ALA A 299 -7.53 -14.46 -13.25
N TYR A 300 -8.06 -13.63 -12.34
CA TYR A 300 -8.65 -12.34 -12.69
C TYR A 300 -7.62 -11.35 -13.26
N TYR A 301 -6.49 -11.15 -12.57
CA TYR A 301 -5.49 -10.18 -13.02
C TYR A 301 -4.79 -10.63 -14.31
N GLY A 302 -4.56 -11.95 -14.46
CA GLY A 302 -4.01 -12.51 -15.68
C GLY A 302 -4.93 -12.27 -16.89
N GLU A 303 -6.23 -12.45 -16.72
CA GLU A 303 -7.23 -12.18 -17.74
C GLU A 303 -7.41 -10.69 -18.01
N GLN A 304 -7.56 -9.87 -16.97
CA GLN A 304 -7.92 -8.45 -17.10
C GLN A 304 -6.72 -7.57 -17.45
N PHE A 305 -5.58 -7.78 -16.80
CA PHE A 305 -4.42 -6.87 -16.93
C PHE A 305 -3.25 -7.49 -17.68
N GLY A 306 -3.22 -8.81 -17.88
CA GLY A 306 -2.16 -9.51 -18.58
C GLY A 306 -1.33 -10.44 -17.68
N PRO A 307 -0.35 -11.19 -18.24
CA PRO A 307 0.26 -12.32 -17.55
C PRO A 307 1.03 -11.93 -16.29
N TYR A 308 0.99 -12.84 -15.31
CA TYR A 308 1.86 -12.81 -14.14
C TYR A 308 3.32 -13.06 -14.56
N GLN A 309 4.25 -12.34 -13.96
CA GLN A 309 5.64 -12.29 -14.43
C GLN A 309 6.57 -13.33 -13.81
N TYR A 310 6.15 -14.03 -12.75
CA TYR A 310 6.98 -14.98 -12.03
C TYR A 310 6.41 -16.40 -12.11
N LYS A 311 7.25 -17.40 -11.76
CA LYS A 311 6.85 -18.81 -11.73
C LYS A 311 6.25 -19.26 -10.41
N GLU A 312 6.39 -18.45 -9.38
CA GLU A 312 5.95 -18.74 -8.01
C GLU A 312 5.24 -17.51 -7.41
N LEU A 313 4.30 -17.77 -6.47
CA LEU A 313 3.70 -16.77 -5.60
C LEU A 313 3.59 -17.37 -4.21
N ARG A 314 4.11 -16.68 -3.20
CA ARG A 314 4.16 -17.15 -1.82
C ARG A 314 3.53 -16.16 -0.87
N VAL A 315 2.84 -16.67 0.15
CA VAL A 315 2.52 -15.94 1.39
C VAL A 315 3.39 -16.52 2.49
N VAL A 316 4.07 -15.67 3.26
CA VAL A 316 4.97 -16.08 4.33
C VAL A 316 4.59 -15.35 5.61
N GLU A 317 4.26 -16.11 6.64
CA GLU A 317 3.91 -15.59 7.96
C GLU A 317 5.12 -14.98 8.67
N PHE A 318 4.90 -13.86 9.37
CA PHE A 318 5.87 -13.33 10.32
C PHE A 318 5.20 -12.99 11.67
N PRO A 319 5.97 -12.92 12.77
CA PRO A 319 5.43 -12.74 14.12
C PRO A 319 4.68 -11.43 14.33
N ARG A 320 3.76 -11.42 15.30
CA ARG A 320 2.81 -10.32 15.61
C ARG A 320 3.44 -9.05 16.23
N TYR A 321 4.70 -8.77 16.06
CA TYR A 321 5.24 -7.48 16.49
C TYR A 321 4.87 -6.31 15.56
N ALA A 322 4.28 -6.62 14.41
CA ALA A 322 3.70 -5.65 13.48
C ALA A 322 2.39 -6.18 12.90
N SER A 323 1.54 -5.31 12.38
CA SER A 323 0.20 -5.63 11.87
C SER A 323 0.03 -5.13 10.44
N PHE A 324 0.81 -5.70 9.50
CA PHE A 324 0.73 -5.37 8.08
C PHE A 324 0.93 -6.61 7.19
N ALA A 325 0.63 -6.44 5.91
CA ALA A 325 1.14 -7.26 4.82
C ALA A 325 2.04 -6.41 3.93
N ARG A 326 2.93 -7.05 3.18
CA ARG A 326 3.79 -6.37 2.20
C ARG A 326 4.10 -7.27 1.02
N ALA A 327 3.87 -6.76 -0.18
CA ALA A 327 4.27 -7.41 -1.41
C ALA A 327 5.75 -7.16 -1.72
N HIS A 328 6.50 -8.24 -1.80
CA HIS A 328 7.81 -8.30 -2.46
C HIS A 328 7.65 -9.06 -3.78
N PRO A 329 8.60 -8.98 -4.71
CA PRO A 329 8.55 -9.81 -5.92
C PRO A 329 8.24 -11.28 -5.57
N HIS A 330 7.13 -11.79 -6.08
CA HIS A 330 6.53 -13.13 -5.87
C HIS A 330 6.44 -13.63 -4.40
N THR A 331 6.63 -12.77 -3.41
CA THR A 331 6.57 -13.11 -1.98
C THR A 331 5.78 -12.06 -1.21
N ILE A 332 4.71 -12.47 -0.59
CA ILE A 332 3.88 -11.64 0.29
C ILE A 332 4.25 -11.99 1.73
N THR A 333 4.76 -11.03 2.49
CA THR A 333 4.95 -11.19 3.93
C THR A 333 3.69 -10.73 4.65
N PHE A 334 3.18 -11.53 5.58
CA PHE A 334 1.92 -11.23 6.25
C PHE A 334 2.00 -11.55 7.75
N SER A 335 1.62 -10.58 8.59
CA SER A 335 1.63 -10.73 10.04
C SER A 335 0.64 -11.81 10.50
N GLU A 336 1.08 -12.65 11.44
CA GLU A 336 0.25 -13.71 12.05
C GLU A 336 -1.08 -13.15 12.59
N GLY A 337 -1.04 -12.00 13.29
CA GLY A 337 -2.20 -11.41 13.94
C GLY A 337 -3.21 -10.76 12.99
N SER A 338 -2.77 -10.34 11.81
CA SER A 338 -3.65 -9.66 10.84
C SER A 338 -4.30 -10.62 9.84
N ALA A 339 -3.77 -11.84 9.69
CA ALA A 339 -4.22 -12.77 8.69
C ALA A 339 -4.46 -14.18 9.19
N PHE A 340 -3.42 -14.80 9.74
CA PHE A 340 -3.43 -16.23 10.06
C PHE A 340 -4.36 -16.54 11.23
N LEU A 341 -4.42 -15.66 12.24
CA LEU A 341 -5.22 -15.81 13.44
C LEU A 341 -6.53 -15.02 13.42
N THR A 342 -6.78 -14.22 12.40
CA THR A 342 -8.00 -13.42 12.28
C THR A 342 -9.20 -14.34 12.06
N ARG A 343 -10.22 -14.21 12.91
CA ARG A 343 -11.49 -14.88 12.72
C ARG A 343 -12.28 -14.15 11.63
N VAL A 344 -12.84 -14.92 10.70
CA VAL A 344 -13.76 -14.44 9.66
C VAL A 344 -15.06 -15.21 9.81
N ASP A 345 -16.08 -14.54 10.32
CA ASP A 345 -17.41 -15.14 10.50
C ASP A 345 -18.20 -15.15 9.17
N SER A 346 -19.23 -16.01 9.10
CA SER A 346 -20.08 -16.10 7.91
C SER A 346 -20.84 -14.80 7.72
N GLY A 347 -20.71 -14.21 6.53
CA GLY A 347 -21.38 -12.96 6.18
C GLY A 347 -20.54 -11.70 6.46
N ASP A 348 -19.37 -11.82 7.09
CA ASP A 348 -18.42 -10.71 7.18
C ASP A 348 -17.57 -10.58 5.92
N VAL A 349 -17.06 -9.38 5.69
CA VAL A 349 -16.06 -9.16 4.64
C VAL A 349 -14.82 -10.00 4.92
N ASP A 350 -14.47 -10.88 3.99
CA ASP A 350 -13.27 -11.71 4.10
C ASP A 350 -11.99 -10.89 3.91
N ARG A 351 -11.57 -10.22 4.98
CA ARG A 351 -10.38 -9.36 4.96
C ARG A 351 -9.09 -10.11 4.66
N THR A 352 -8.97 -11.36 5.12
CA THR A 352 -7.79 -12.18 4.81
C THR A 352 -7.70 -12.47 3.32
N PHE A 353 -8.83 -12.88 2.71
CA PHE A 353 -8.92 -13.07 1.27
C PHE A 353 -8.59 -11.77 0.52
N PHE A 354 -9.20 -10.66 0.95
CA PHE A 354 -9.03 -9.35 0.33
C PHE A 354 -7.59 -8.86 0.37
N VAL A 355 -6.91 -8.92 1.53
CA VAL A 355 -5.53 -8.43 1.65
C VAL A 355 -4.56 -9.29 0.83
N VAL A 356 -4.74 -10.61 0.78
CA VAL A 356 -3.92 -11.46 -0.11
C VAL A 356 -4.16 -11.10 -1.59
N ALA A 357 -5.39 -10.77 -1.99
CA ALA A 357 -5.68 -10.28 -3.34
C ALA A 357 -5.00 -8.91 -3.60
N HIS A 358 -5.04 -8.00 -2.63
CA HIS A 358 -4.37 -6.70 -2.69
C HIS A 358 -2.85 -6.83 -2.87
N GLU A 359 -2.20 -7.63 -2.03
CA GLU A 359 -0.75 -7.87 -2.14
C GLU A 359 -0.38 -8.63 -3.43
N THR A 360 -1.28 -9.46 -3.92
CA THR A 360 -1.09 -10.10 -5.23
C THR A 360 -1.22 -9.08 -6.37
N ALA A 361 -2.11 -8.09 -6.27
CA ALA A 361 -2.25 -7.01 -7.26
C ALA A 361 -0.99 -6.15 -7.36
N HIS A 362 -0.25 -6.00 -6.28
CA HIS A 362 1.05 -5.32 -6.28
C HIS A 362 2.10 -6.01 -7.17
N GLN A 363 1.90 -7.24 -7.59
CA GLN A 363 2.77 -7.86 -8.60
C GLN A 363 2.59 -7.20 -9.98
N TRP A 364 1.46 -6.54 -10.23
CA TRP A 364 1.19 -5.67 -11.39
C TRP A 364 1.45 -4.20 -11.04
N TRP A 365 0.72 -3.65 -10.05
CA TRP A 365 0.75 -2.24 -9.65
C TRP A 365 1.80 -2.00 -8.56
N GLY A 366 2.97 -1.51 -8.95
CA GLY A 366 4.17 -1.41 -8.11
C GLY A 366 5.25 -2.46 -8.40
N GLY A 367 4.87 -3.56 -9.08
CA GLY A 367 5.77 -4.62 -9.54
C GLY A 367 6.12 -4.53 -11.03
N GLN A 368 5.13 -4.69 -11.92
CA GLN A 368 5.31 -4.50 -13.37
C GLN A 368 5.29 -3.01 -13.74
N VAL A 369 4.29 -2.29 -13.26
CA VAL A 369 4.17 -0.83 -13.42
C VAL A 369 4.67 -0.18 -12.15
N ILE A 370 5.86 0.38 -12.16
CA ILE A 370 6.47 1.02 -11.01
C ILE A 370 6.33 2.53 -11.17
N PRO A 371 5.56 3.22 -10.30
CA PRO A 371 5.31 4.64 -10.44
C PRO A 371 6.58 5.49 -10.24
N ALA A 372 6.61 6.65 -10.88
CA ALA A 372 7.62 7.67 -10.62
C ALA A 372 7.57 8.11 -9.15
N SER A 373 8.73 8.52 -8.61
CA SER A 373 8.81 9.14 -7.29
C SER A 373 8.27 10.58 -7.36
N ALA A 374 6.95 10.70 -7.44
CA ALA A 374 6.22 11.95 -7.60
C ALA A 374 4.94 11.95 -6.76
N ALA A 375 4.30 13.11 -6.62
CA ALA A 375 2.95 13.19 -6.11
C ALA A 375 2.01 12.32 -6.96
N GLY A 376 1.03 11.68 -6.34
CA GLY A 376 0.14 10.73 -6.99
C GLY A 376 0.67 9.30 -7.16
N ALA A 377 1.91 8.99 -6.73
CA ALA A 377 2.45 7.64 -6.83
C ALA A 377 1.58 6.59 -6.13
N GLY A 378 0.98 6.94 -4.99
CA GLY A 378 0.05 6.07 -4.25
C GLY A 378 -1.23 5.76 -5.03
N PHE A 379 -1.68 6.63 -5.91
CA PHE A 379 -2.81 6.36 -6.80
C PHE A 379 -2.46 5.27 -7.82
N VAL A 380 -1.25 5.31 -8.40
CA VAL A 380 -0.80 4.32 -9.40
C VAL A 380 -0.53 2.94 -8.78
N SER A 381 -0.13 2.85 -7.52
CA SER A 381 0.16 1.59 -6.85
C SER A 381 -0.99 1.12 -5.95
N GLU A 382 -1.26 1.84 -4.88
CA GLU A 382 -2.16 1.40 -3.81
C GLU A 382 -3.63 1.43 -4.21
N ALA A 383 -4.08 2.54 -4.87
CA ALA A 383 -5.48 2.63 -5.28
C ALA A 383 -5.82 1.59 -6.36
N LEU A 384 -4.90 1.33 -7.31
CA LEU A 384 -5.10 0.29 -8.30
C LEU A 384 -5.07 -1.12 -7.70
N ALA A 385 -4.19 -1.38 -6.72
CA ALA A 385 -4.17 -2.65 -6.00
C ALA A 385 -5.47 -2.86 -5.20
N GLN A 386 -5.93 -1.81 -4.52
CA GLN A 386 -7.18 -1.84 -3.74
C GLN A 386 -8.40 -2.09 -4.64
N TYR A 387 -8.52 -1.35 -5.76
CA TYR A 387 -9.57 -1.56 -6.76
C TYR A 387 -9.53 -2.98 -7.33
N SER A 388 -8.36 -3.45 -7.72
CA SER A 388 -8.19 -4.79 -8.29
C SER A 388 -8.61 -5.88 -7.31
N ALA A 389 -8.26 -5.75 -6.02
CA ALA A 389 -8.67 -6.67 -4.98
C ALA A 389 -10.19 -6.65 -4.74
N MET A 390 -10.85 -5.48 -4.85
CA MET A 390 -12.31 -5.39 -4.80
C MET A 390 -12.96 -6.18 -5.94
N MET A 391 -12.39 -6.14 -7.15
CA MET A 391 -12.91 -6.91 -8.29
C MET A 391 -12.75 -8.42 -8.11
N VAL A 392 -11.66 -8.86 -7.50
CA VAL A 392 -11.47 -10.27 -7.14
C VAL A 392 -12.45 -10.69 -6.05
N LEU A 393 -12.70 -9.83 -5.06
CA LEU A 393 -13.68 -10.05 -4.01
C LEU A 393 -15.10 -10.18 -4.60
N GLU A 394 -15.48 -9.28 -5.53
CA GLU A 394 -16.75 -9.31 -6.26
C GLU A 394 -16.92 -10.61 -7.05
N THR A 395 -15.86 -11.02 -7.77
CA THR A 395 -15.88 -12.26 -8.57
C THR A 395 -16.04 -13.52 -7.68
N ALA A 396 -15.45 -13.52 -6.49
CA ALA A 396 -15.44 -14.66 -5.59
C ALA A 396 -16.67 -14.77 -4.68
N TYR A 397 -17.27 -13.62 -4.30
CA TYR A 397 -18.33 -13.54 -3.29
C TYR A 397 -19.59 -12.80 -3.76
N GLY A 398 -19.57 -12.21 -4.96
CA GLY A 398 -20.68 -11.47 -5.53
C GLY A 398 -20.66 -9.97 -5.25
N GLU A 399 -21.53 -9.22 -5.95
CA GLU A 399 -21.62 -7.76 -5.87
C GLU A 399 -21.97 -7.25 -4.47
N GLU A 400 -22.75 -8.00 -3.70
CA GLU A 400 -23.15 -7.61 -2.35
C GLU A 400 -21.92 -7.41 -1.45
N MET A 401 -21.00 -8.37 -1.45
CA MET A 401 -19.77 -8.29 -0.68
C MET A 401 -18.87 -7.13 -1.14
N ALA A 402 -18.83 -6.88 -2.45
CA ALA A 402 -18.08 -5.75 -2.99
C ALA A 402 -18.66 -4.40 -2.56
N ARG A 403 -20.00 -4.28 -2.49
CA ARG A 403 -20.68 -3.08 -1.99
C ARG A 403 -20.44 -2.83 -0.51
N GLU A 404 -20.46 -3.88 0.32
CA GLU A 404 -20.11 -3.76 1.75
C GLU A 404 -18.68 -3.26 1.92
N PHE A 405 -17.78 -3.77 1.11
CA PHE A 405 -16.38 -3.32 1.14
C PHE A 405 -16.21 -1.89 0.61
N TYR A 406 -17.02 -1.50 -0.38
CA TYR A 406 -17.10 -0.13 -0.87
C TYR A 406 -17.56 0.83 0.26
N ASP A 407 -18.65 0.50 0.95
CA ASP A 407 -19.15 1.27 2.09
C ASP A 407 -18.11 1.37 3.21
N TYR A 408 -17.41 0.27 3.52
CA TYR A 408 -16.29 0.27 4.46
C TYR A 408 -15.17 1.25 4.01
N ASN A 409 -14.78 1.24 2.75
CA ASN A 409 -13.76 2.16 2.25
C ASN A 409 -14.22 3.63 2.34
N MET A 410 -15.49 3.89 2.08
CA MET A 410 -16.07 5.21 2.24
C MET A 410 -16.00 5.70 3.69
N ASP A 411 -16.37 4.85 4.66
CA ASP A 411 -16.29 5.16 6.08
C ASP A 411 -14.83 5.42 6.52
N GLN A 412 -13.88 4.61 6.03
CA GLN A 412 -12.47 4.81 6.31
C GLN A 412 -11.93 6.13 5.72
N TYR A 413 -12.40 6.52 4.53
CA TYR A 413 -12.03 7.81 3.94
C TYR A 413 -12.52 8.97 4.83
N PHE A 414 -13.80 8.99 5.21
CA PHE A 414 -14.34 10.05 6.06
C PHE A 414 -13.77 10.05 7.49
N THR A 415 -13.49 8.88 8.05
CA THR A 415 -12.76 8.75 9.32
C THR A 415 -11.36 9.34 9.19
N GLY A 416 -10.64 9.03 8.13
CA GLY A 416 -9.32 9.58 7.84
C GLY A 416 -9.33 11.10 7.78
N ARG A 417 -10.30 11.70 7.12
CA ARG A 417 -10.47 13.17 7.05
C ARG A 417 -10.61 13.85 8.43
N THR A 418 -11.11 13.13 9.43
CA THR A 418 -11.26 13.69 10.79
C THR A 418 -10.05 13.46 11.68
N VAL A 419 -9.29 12.40 11.44
CA VAL A 419 -8.17 11.97 12.30
C VAL A 419 -6.83 12.54 11.82
N TYR A 420 -6.60 12.62 10.52
CA TYR A 420 -5.33 13.11 9.98
C TYR A 420 -5.22 14.63 10.07
N THR A 421 -4.09 15.11 10.57
CA THR A 421 -3.79 16.54 10.71
C THR A 421 -3.17 17.16 9.45
N ASN A 422 -2.79 16.34 8.49
CA ASN A 422 -2.23 16.80 7.23
C ASN A 422 -3.33 17.29 6.29
N ARG A 423 -3.02 18.31 5.50
CA ARG A 423 -3.94 18.87 4.50
C ARG A 423 -4.26 17.82 3.45
N GLU A 424 -5.56 17.62 3.19
CA GLU A 424 -6.00 16.76 2.09
C GLU A 424 -5.62 17.37 0.74
N VAL A 425 -5.29 16.52 -0.22
CA VAL A 425 -5.02 16.92 -1.60
C VAL A 425 -5.85 16.06 -2.57
N PRO A 426 -6.08 16.52 -3.81
CA PRO A 426 -6.69 15.68 -4.84
C PRO A 426 -5.96 14.35 -5.02
N LEU A 427 -6.68 13.34 -5.53
CA LEU A 427 -6.12 12.00 -5.70
C LEU A 427 -4.90 11.98 -6.62
N LEU A 428 -4.88 12.83 -7.66
CA LEU A 428 -3.74 12.95 -8.58
C LEU A 428 -2.45 13.47 -7.93
N ASP A 429 -2.58 14.21 -6.81
CA ASP A 429 -1.45 14.85 -6.12
C ASP A 429 -1.15 14.22 -4.75
N VAL A 430 -1.75 13.06 -4.45
CA VAL A 430 -1.67 12.45 -3.11
C VAL A 430 -0.24 12.08 -2.72
N VAL A 431 0.15 12.47 -1.49
CA VAL A 431 1.47 12.18 -0.91
C VAL A 431 1.30 11.69 0.52
N ASN A 432 1.63 10.43 0.80
CA ASN A 432 1.61 9.83 2.14
C ASN A 432 0.28 9.94 2.90
N GLN A 433 -0.85 10.05 2.18
CA GLN A 433 -2.18 10.11 2.77
C GLN A 433 -2.92 8.80 2.48
N GLY A 434 -2.72 7.80 3.36
CA GLY A 434 -3.29 6.46 3.19
C GLY A 434 -4.80 6.49 2.99
N TYR A 435 -5.52 7.29 3.77
CA TYR A 435 -6.98 7.40 3.65
C TYR A 435 -7.45 7.94 2.29
N VAL A 436 -6.60 8.68 1.56
CA VAL A 436 -6.92 9.17 0.21
C VAL A 436 -6.61 8.07 -0.82
N TYR A 437 -5.39 7.57 -0.89
CA TYR A 437 -5.05 6.63 -1.98
C TYR A 437 -5.63 5.23 -1.78
N TYR A 438 -5.73 4.69 -0.55
CA TYR A 438 -6.40 3.38 -0.35
C TYR A 438 -7.91 3.50 -0.50
N PHE A 439 -8.53 4.41 0.27
CA PHE A 439 -9.97 4.39 0.44
C PHE A 439 -10.68 5.26 -0.59
N LYS A 440 -10.38 6.57 -0.70
CA LYS A 440 -10.96 7.40 -1.75
C LYS A 440 -10.57 6.90 -3.14
N GLY A 441 -9.31 6.47 -3.33
CA GLY A 441 -8.82 5.99 -4.62
C GLY A 441 -9.58 4.77 -5.14
N SER A 442 -9.83 3.77 -4.28
CA SER A 442 -10.61 2.58 -4.67
C SER A 442 -12.08 2.91 -4.92
N VAL A 443 -12.66 3.80 -4.10
CA VAL A 443 -14.03 4.30 -4.28
C VAL A 443 -14.16 5.02 -5.63
N ALA A 444 -13.25 5.93 -5.96
CA ALA A 444 -13.25 6.65 -7.23
C ALA A 444 -13.14 5.71 -8.44
N MET A 445 -12.24 4.72 -8.37
CA MET A 445 -12.08 3.71 -9.42
C MET A 445 -13.32 2.83 -9.57
N TYR A 446 -13.93 2.40 -8.45
CA TYR A 446 -15.16 1.61 -8.49
C TYR A 446 -16.33 2.41 -9.06
N THR A 447 -16.52 3.67 -8.62
CA THR A 447 -17.53 4.59 -9.17
C THR A 447 -17.35 4.77 -10.67
N LEU A 448 -16.12 4.98 -11.14
CA LEU A 448 -15.84 5.11 -12.57
C LEU A 448 -16.15 3.82 -13.34
N ARG A 449 -15.81 2.65 -12.77
CA ARG A 449 -16.14 1.33 -13.34
C ARG A 449 -17.65 1.15 -13.52
N GLU A 450 -18.44 1.56 -12.55
CA GLU A 450 -19.91 1.47 -12.61
C GLU A 450 -20.52 2.35 -13.73
N ARG A 451 -19.81 3.40 -14.12
CA ARG A 451 -20.24 4.30 -15.20
C ARG A 451 -19.77 3.87 -16.58
N LEU A 452 -18.56 3.35 -16.68
CA LEU A 452 -17.93 2.96 -17.95
C LEU A 452 -18.17 1.49 -18.31
N GLY A 453 -18.42 0.65 -17.32
CA GLY A 453 -18.36 -0.80 -17.41
C GLY A 453 -16.94 -1.36 -17.17
N ALA A 454 -16.88 -2.58 -16.62
CA ALA A 454 -15.63 -3.23 -16.23
C ALA A 454 -14.67 -3.42 -17.43
N ASP A 455 -15.17 -3.85 -18.58
CA ASP A 455 -14.35 -4.13 -19.76
C ASP A 455 -13.64 -2.87 -20.28
N VAL A 456 -14.35 -1.74 -20.28
CA VAL A 456 -13.80 -0.44 -20.74
C VAL A 456 -12.72 0.05 -19.80
N LEU A 457 -12.98 0.04 -18.48
CA LEU A 457 -12.02 0.50 -17.49
C LEU A 457 -10.80 -0.43 -17.42
N ASN A 458 -11.01 -1.74 -17.30
CA ASN A 458 -9.92 -2.70 -17.25
C ASN A 458 -9.09 -2.71 -18.54
N GLY A 459 -9.73 -2.48 -19.69
CA GLY A 459 -9.06 -2.27 -20.98
C GLY A 459 -8.13 -1.06 -20.98
N ALA A 460 -8.50 0.05 -20.33
CA ALA A 460 -7.64 1.21 -20.14
C ALA A 460 -6.45 0.88 -19.21
N LEU A 461 -6.71 0.18 -18.09
CA LEU A 461 -5.65 -0.26 -17.17
C LEU A 461 -4.66 -1.24 -17.84
N ARG A 462 -5.16 -2.14 -18.70
CA ARG A 462 -4.30 -3.05 -19.50
C ARG A 462 -3.39 -2.26 -20.43
N ARG A 463 -3.91 -1.28 -21.19
CA ARG A 463 -3.09 -0.40 -22.05
C ARG A 463 -2.06 0.37 -21.25
N PHE A 464 -2.46 0.92 -20.10
CA PHE A 464 -1.56 1.60 -19.19
C PHE A 464 -0.41 0.68 -18.73
N ARG A 465 -0.74 -0.54 -18.29
CA ARG A 465 0.26 -1.54 -17.92
C ARG A 465 1.18 -1.88 -19.10
N ASP A 466 0.64 -2.15 -20.30
CA ASP A 466 1.44 -2.53 -21.48
C ASP A 466 2.41 -1.42 -21.91
N LYS A 467 2.02 -0.17 -21.76
CA LYS A 467 2.84 1.01 -22.06
C LYS A 467 3.99 1.22 -21.07
N TYR A 468 3.78 0.88 -19.79
CA TYR A 468 4.71 1.21 -18.73
C TYR A 468 5.37 -0.01 -18.06
N THR A 469 5.26 -1.19 -18.67
CA THR A 469 5.96 -2.40 -18.24
C THR A 469 7.27 -2.58 -19.00
N GLY A 470 8.32 -2.99 -18.26
CA GLY A 470 9.61 -3.37 -18.85
C GLY A 470 10.77 -2.49 -18.39
N PRO A 471 12.01 -2.98 -18.58
CA PRO A 471 13.22 -2.34 -18.01
C PRO A 471 13.56 -0.97 -18.63
N SER A 472 13.04 -0.69 -19.82
CA SER A 472 13.24 0.58 -20.53
C SER A 472 12.03 1.51 -20.48
N ALA A 473 10.91 1.08 -19.90
CA ALA A 473 9.74 1.91 -19.77
C ALA A 473 10.00 3.04 -18.76
N PRO A 474 9.63 4.29 -19.07
CA PRO A 474 9.71 5.36 -18.09
C PRO A 474 8.72 5.09 -16.95
N PRO A 475 9.08 5.39 -15.69
CA PRO A 475 8.14 5.26 -14.59
C PRO A 475 6.95 6.24 -14.77
N PRO A 476 5.69 5.74 -14.77
CA PRO A 476 4.53 6.58 -15.02
C PRO A 476 4.19 7.46 -13.81
N THR A 477 3.52 8.57 -14.09
CA THR A 477 2.91 9.45 -13.10
C THR A 477 1.41 9.15 -12.93
N SER A 478 0.77 9.75 -11.92
CA SER A 478 -0.69 9.75 -11.78
C SER A 478 -1.40 10.39 -12.99
N LEU A 479 -0.77 11.41 -13.60
CA LEU A 479 -1.31 12.08 -14.80
C LEU A 479 -1.28 11.15 -16.01
N ALA A 480 -0.25 10.32 -16.15
CA ALA A 480 -0.20 9.32 -17.22
C ALA A 480 -1.33 8.27 -17.08
N LEU A 481 -1.64 7.83 -15.85
CA LEU A 481 -2.80 6.98 -15.59
C LEU A 481 -4.12 7.72 -15.89
N TYR A 482 -4.25 8.94 -15.40
CA TYR A 482 -5.43 9.78 -15.62
C TYR A 482 -5.71 10.00 -17.12
N ALA A 483 -4.67 10.19 -17.93
CA ALA A 483 -4.80 10.33 -19.38
C ALA A 483 -5.38 9.06 -20.04
N GLU A 484 -5.01 7.86 -19.59
CA GLU A 484 -5.60 6.61 -20.10
C GLU A 484 -7.07 6.44 -19.67
N LEU A 485 -7.42 6.86 -18.44
CA LEU A 485 -8.81 6.86 -17.96
C LEU A 485 -9.66 7.87 -18.76
N ARG A 486 -9.14 9.07 -18.95
CA ARG A 486 -9.81 10.14 -19.72
C ARG A 486 -10.06 9.73 -21.17
N ALA A 487 -9.11 9.03 -21.80
CA ALA A 487 -9.23 8.59 -23.19
C ALA A 487 -10.41 7.63 -23.45
N VAL A 488 -10.95 6.99 -22.40
CA VAL A 488 -12.11 6.08 -22.51
C VAL A 488 -13.37 6.65 -21.87
N THR A 489 -13.29 7.84 -21.28
CA THR A 489 -14.42 8.51 -20.64
C THR A 489 -15.18 9.35 -21.66
N PRO A 490 -16.48 9.13 -21.87
CA PRO A 490 -17.30 9.98 -22.72
C PRO A 490 -17.38 11.42 -22.20
N ASP A 491 -17.54 12.39 -23.08
CA ASP A 491 -17.66 13.83 -22.73
C ASP A 491 -18.73 14.10 -21.66
N SER A 492 -19.82 13.32 -21.66
CA SER A 492 -20.90 13.45 -20.67
C SER A 492 -20.49 13.05 -19.25
N LEU A 493 -19.40 12.28 -19.07
CA LEU A 493 -18.85 11.85 -17.79
C LEU A 493 -17.54 12.57 -17.42
N GLU A 494 -17.03 13.45 -18.28
CA GLU A 494 -15.82 14.24 -18.01
C GLU A 494 -15.91 15.06 -16.71
N PRO A 495 -17.07 15.71 -16.37
CA PRO A 495 -17.21 16.40 -15.09
C PRO A 495 -17.06 15.46 -13.88
N LEU A 496 -17.64 14.25 -13.96
CA LEU A 496 -17.50 13.25 -12.90
C LEU A 496 -16.06 12.79 -12.77
N LEU A 497 -15.36 12.54 -13.87
CA LEU A 497 -13.94 12.17 -13.87
C LEU A 497 -13.11 13.24 -13.18
N SER A 498 -13.29 14.51 -13.52
CA SER A 498 -12.59 15.63 -12.87
C SER A 498 -12.91 15.72 -11.38
N ASP A 499 -14.18 15.59 -10.99
CA ASP A 499 -14.61 15.63 -9.59
C ASP A 499 -14.01 14.49 -8.73
N LEU A 500 -13.84 13.30 -9.31
CA LEU A 500 -13.28 12.15 -8.60
C LEU A 500 -11.75 12.24 -8.40
N PHE A 501 -11.01 12.79 -9.36
CA PHE A 501 -9.56 12.70 -9.42
C PHE A 501 -8.83 14.04 -9.25
N GLU A 502 -9.34 15.14 -9.84
CA GLU A 502 -8.68 16.45 -9.83
C GLU A 502 -9.10 17.32 -8.64
N HIS A 503 -10.19 16.96 -7.95
CA HIS A 503 -10.79 17.75 -6.89
C HIS A 503 -11.09 16.94 -5.63
N ILE A 504 -11.30 17.65 -4.52
CA ILE A 504 -11.86 17.09 -3.30
C ILE A 504 -13.36 17.38 -3.35
N THR A 505 -14.10 16.57 -4.08
CA THR A 505 -15.55 16.74 -4.26
C THR A 505 -16.32 15.83 -3.32
N ILE A 506 -17.37 16.37 -2.70
CA ILE A 506 -18.28 15.66 -1.80
C ILE A 506 -19.69 15.95 -2.29
N TRP A 507 -20.46 14.88 -2.42
CA TRP A 507 -21.89 14.92 -2.71
C TRP A 507 -22.69 14.79 -1.40
N ASP A 508 -23.91 15.28 -1.44
CA ASP A 508 -24.90 15.17 -0.39
C ASP A 508 -26.26 15.04 -1.09
N VAL A 509 -26.79 13.83 -1.14
CA VAL A 509 -28.05 13.51 -1.84
C VAL A 509 -28.97 12.76 -0.91
N SER A 510 -30.22 13.13 -0.86
CA SER A 510 -31.19 12.53 0.08
C SER A 510 -32.55 12.35 -0.56
N THR A 511 -33.33 11.45 0.01
CA THR A 511 -34.75 11.22 -0.28
C THR A 511 -35.62 11.84 0.78
N ASP A 512 -36.16 13.03 0.53
CA ASP A 512 -37.09 13.72 1.45
C ASP A 512 -38.36 12.89 1.72
N SER A 513 -38.96 12.34 0.66
CA SER A 513 -40.12 11.46 0.76
C SER A 513 -40.44 10.76 -0.57
N ALA A 514 -41.16 9.65 -0.50
CA ALA A 514 -41.70 8.95 -1.65
C ALA A 514 -43.16 8.58 -1.44
N LYS A 515 -43.98 8.74 -2.49
CA LYS A 515 -45.41 8.38 -2.49
C LYS A 515 -45.67 7.47 -3.69
N ALA A 516 -46.58 6.51 -3.53
CA ALA A 516 -47.04 5.65 -4.59
C ALA A 516 -48.58 5.64 -4.66
N GLU A 517 -49.11 5.82 -5.85
CA GLU A 517 -50.52 5.79 -6.17
C GLU A 517 -50.81 4.72 -7.23
N PRO A 518 -51.83 3.86 -7.02
CA PRO A 518 -52.19 2.89 -8.04
C PRO A 518 -52.71 3.61 -9.30
N VAL A 519 -52.39 3.07 -10.47
CA VAL A 519 -52.89 3.53 -11.78
C VAL A 519 -53.54 2.38 -12.54
N GLU A 520 -54.20 2.66 -13.65
CA GLU A 520 -54.83 1.64 -14.47
C GLU A 520 -53.86 0.55 -14.89
N GLY A 521 -54.30 -0.71 -14.94
CA GLY A 521 -53.48 -1.87 -15.30
C GLY A 521 -52.66 -2.49 -14.16
N GLY A 522 -52.89 -2.10 -12.91
CA GLY A 522 -52.20 -2.66 -11.75
C GLY A 522 -50.78 -2.11 -11.50
N ALA A 523 -50.39 -1.11 -12.26
CA ALA A 523 -49.14 -0.37 -12.07
C ALA A 523 -49.25 0.71 -10.98
N TYR A 524 -48.14 1.29 -10.59
CA TYR A 524 -48.07 2.36 -9.60
C TYR A 524 -47.29 3.55 -10.14
N ARG A 525 -47.86 4.76 -9.98
CA ARG A 525 -47.14 6.01 -10.16
C ARG A 525 -46.41 6.33 -8.87
N VAL A 526 -45.08 6.46 -8.95
CA VAL A 526 -44.24 6.87 -7.85
C VAL A 526 -43.80 8.31 -8.04
N THR A 527 -44.02 9.12 -7.00
CA THR A 527 -43.46 10.48 -6.91
C THR A 527 -42.42 10.49 -5.83
N LEU A 528 -41.16 10.68 -6.23
CA LEU A 528 -40.00 10.73 -5.34
C LEU A 528 -39.55 12.19 -5.23
N PHE A 529 -39.45 12.70 -4.00
CA PHE A 529 -38.91 14.02 -3.70
C PHE A 529 -37.49 13.84 -3.16
N VAL A 530 -36.53 14.45 -3.84
CA VAL A 530 -35.10 14.37 -3.52
C VAL A 530 -34.51 15.75 -3.31
N ASP A 531 -33.50 15.84 -2.46
CA ASP A 531 -32.64 17.00 -2.35
C ASP A 531 -31.21 16.59 -2.73
N ALA A 532 -30.49 17.44 -3.46
CA ALA A 532 -29.16 17.12 -3.95
C ALA A 532 -28.25 18.34 -3.91
N SER A 533 -27.05 18.17 -3.42
CA SER A 533 -26.01 19.18 -3.42
C SER A 533 -24.64 18.59 -3.68
N LYS A 534 -23.72 19.44 -4.12
CA LYS A 534 -22.33 19.10 -4.36
C LYS A 534 -21.44 20.25 -3.89
N ALA A 535 -20.31 19.92 -3.25
CA ALA A 535 -19.36 20.90 -2.77
C ALA A 535 -17.92 20.49 -3.09
N ARG A 536 -17.06 21.47 -3.33
CA ARG A 536 -15.61 21.29 -3.35
C ARG A 536 -15.03 21.68 -2.01
N ALA A 537 -14.25 20.78 -1.44
CA ALA A 537 -13.51 21.06 -0.22
C ALA A 537 -12.11 21.58 -0.57
N ASP A 538 -11.61 22.50 0.26
CA ASP A 538 -10.21 22.87 0.26
C ASP A 538 -9.37 21.85 1.08
N SER A 539 -8.06 22.06 1.12
CA SER A 539 -7.12 21.15 1.78
C SER A 539 -7.28 21.06 3.31
N ILE A 540 -8.04 21.95 3.92
CA ILE A 540 -8.33 21.95 5.37
C ILE A 540 -9.79 21.62 5.69
N GLY A 541 -10.57 21.25 4.66
CA GLY A 541 -11.92 20.73 4.80
C GLY A 541 -13.03 21.78 4.71
N ASN A 542 -12.74 23.08 4.44
CA ASN A 542 -13.78 24.05 4.17
C ASN A 542 -14.47 23.71 2.85
N GLN A 543 -15.79 23.64 2.86
CA GLN A 543 -16.59 23.30 1.71
C GLN A 543 -17.18 24.55 1.03
N THR A 544 -17.05 24.60 -0.28
CA THR A 544 -17.68 25.62 -1.12
C THR A 544 -18.70 24.94 -2.01
N PRO A 545 -20.01 25.26 -1.90
CA PRO A 545 -21.03 24.70 -2.77
C PRO A 545 -20.72 25.00 -4.25
N ILE A 546 -20.94 23.99 -5.09
CA ILE A 546 -20.85 24.11 -6.55
C ILE A 546 -22.14 23.60 -7.18
N GLU A 547 -22.40 24.01 -8.40
CA GLU A 547 -23.57 23.56 -9.13
C GLU A 547 -23.45 22.07 -9.45
N MET A 548 -24.49 21.30 -9.14
CA MET A 548 -24.62 19.90 -9.49
C MET A 548 -25.47 19.79 -10.76
N ASP A 549 -25.01 19.01 -11.72
CA ASP A 549 -25.77 18.61 -12.91
C ASP A 549 -25.26 17.21 -13.34
N ASP A 550 -25.47 16.23 -12.44
CA ASP A 550 -24.89 14.90 -12.54
C ASP A 550 -25.92 13.84 -12.96
N LEU A 551 -25.46 12.76 -13.56
CA LEU A 551 -26.26 11.56 -13.78
C LEU A 551 -26.24 10.72 -12.49
N VAL A 552 -27.42 10.56 -11.87
CA VAL A 552 -27.59 9.83 -10.60
C VAL A 552 -28.60 8.71 -10.78
N GLU A 553 -28.35 7.56 -10.20
CA GLU A 553 -29.32 6.47 -10.22
C GLU A 553 -30.53 6.80 -9.35
N ILE A 554 -31.71 6.59 -9.91
CA ILE A 554 -32.98 6.59 -9.19
C ILE A 554 -33.49 5.16 -9.13
N GLY A 555 -33.75 4.69 -7.91
CA GLY A 555 -34.21 3.33 -7.67
C GLY A 555 -35.61 3.29 -7.05
N VAL A 556 -36.42 2.29 -7.45
CA VAL A 556 -37.67 1.92 -6.78
C VAL A 556 -37.66 0.41 -6.56
N PHE A 557 -37.97 -0.02 -5.35
CA PHE A 557 -37.79 -1.39 -4.91
C PHE A 557 -39.09 -1.94 -4.29
N ALA A 558 -39.28 -3.26 -4.45
CA ALA A 558 -40.32 -4.03 -3.76
C ALA A 558 -39.71 -4.81 -2.58
N GLY A 559 -40.57 -5.15 -1.62
CA GLY A 559 -40.18 -5.96 -0.47
C GLY A 559 -39.29 -5.25 0.56
N PRO A 560 -38.82 -5.99 1.57
CA PRO A 560 -37.92 -5.47 2.59
C PRO A 560 -36.50 -5.30 2.02
N PRO A 561 -35.65 -4.47 2.64
CA PRO A 561 -34.24 -4.41 2.29
C PRO A 561 -33.57 -5.75 2.62
N GLU A 562 -32.66 -6.14 1.76
CA GLU A 562 -31.75 -7.25 1.98
C GLU A 562 -30.34 -6.70 2.22
N LYS A 563 -29.45 -7.54 2.72
CA LYS A 563 -28.06 -7.13 2.94
C LYS A 563 -27.45 -6.64 1.61
N GLY A 564 -26.89 -5.41 1.59
CA GLY A 564 -26.31 -4.81 0.38
C GLY A 564 -27.30 -4.39 -0.72
N SER A 565 -28.63 -4.48 -0.48
CA SER A 565 -29.65 -4.09 -1.45
C SER A 565 -30.86 -3.44 -0.78
N PRO A 566 -31.40 -2.35 -1.36
CA PRO A 566 -32.65 -1.74 -0.90
C PRO A 566 -33.91 -2.61 -1.08
N GLY A 567 -33.79 -3.77 -1.72
CA GLY A 567 -34.88 -4.69 -2.05
C GLY A 567 -34.89 -5.10 -3.53
N GLU A 568 -35.91 -5.84 -3.95
CA GLU A 568 -36.04 -6.25 -5.38
C GLU A 568 -36.31 -5.03 -6.25
N SER A 569 -35.46 -4.81 -7.27
CA SER A 569 -35.53 -3.64 -8.14
C SER A 569 -36.76 -3.70 -9.07
N LEU A 570 -37.64 -2.71 -8.98
CA LEU A 570 -38.73 -2.45 -9.92
C LEU A 570 -38.35 -1.41 -10.99
N TYR A 571 -37.44 -0.53 -10.61
CA TYR A 571 -36.90 0.53 -11.48
C TYR A 571 -35.49 0.89 -10.98
N LEU A 572 -34.56 1.00 -11.91
CA LEU A 572 -33.22 1.48 -11.63
C LEU A 572 -32.67 2.11 -12.92
N LYS A 573 -32.61 3.44 -12.95
CA LYS A 573 -32.11 4.18 -14.12
C LYS A 573 -31.41 5.47 -13.73
N GLN A 574 -30.52 5.92 -14.60
CA GLN A 574 -29.85 7.21 -14.50
C GLN A 574 -30.82 8.35 -14.82
N HIS A 575 -30.83 9.35 -13.94
CA HIS A 575 -31.55 10.62 -14.12
C HIS A 575 -30.56 11.78 -14.01
N ARG A 576 -30.84 12.85 -14.74
CA ARG A 576 -30.12 14.10 -14.62
C ARG A 576 -30.61 14.84 -13.39
N ILE A 577 -29.75 14.98 -12.39
CA ILE A 577 -30.07 15.59 -11.09
C ILE A 577 -29.28 16.89 -10.95
N ARG A 578 -29.98 17.96 -10.54
CA ARG A 578 -29.41 19.29 -10.30
C ARG A 578 -29.42 19.62 -8.82
N SER A 579 -28.70 20.67 -8.46
CA SER A 579 -28.70 21.17 -7.08
C SER A 579 -30.12 21.56 -6.62
N GLY A 580 -30.43 21.22 -5.35
CA GLY A 580 -31.68 21.55 -4.66
C GLY A 580 -32.79 20.51 -4.81
N LYS A 581 -33.97 20.88 -4.35
CA LYS A 581 -35.13 20.01 -4.26
C LYS A 581 -35.79 19.77 -5.62
N GLN A 582 -36.06 18.50 -5.91
CA GLN A 582 -36.66 18.06 -7.17
C GLN A 582 -37.70 16.96 -6.92
N ALA A 583 -38.70 16.91 -7.80
CA ALA A 583 -39.68 15.83 -7.83
C ALA A 583 -39.47 14.97 -9.09
N ILE A 584 -39.34 13.66 -8.91
CA ILE A 584 -39.17 12.67 -9.96
C ILE A 584 -40.41 11.81 -10.00
N VAL A 585 -41.09 11.78 -11.17
CA VAL A 585 -42.31 10.98 -11.33
C VAL A 585 -42.00 9.85 -12.31
N LEU A 586 -42.33 8.62 -11.91
CA LEU A 586 -42.11 7.44 -12.71
C LEU A 586 -43.22 6.40 -12.46
N THR A 587 -43.28 5.37 -13.30
CA THR A 587 -44.26 4.30 -13.15
C THR A 587 -43.56 2.95 -13.01
N VAL A 588 -44.04 2.12 -12.08
CA VAL A 588 -43.53 0.77 -11.84
C VAL A 588 -44.65 -0.27 -11.98
N PRO A 589 -44.34 -1.52 -12.36
CA PRO A 589 -45.36 -2.50 -12.74
C PRO A 589 -46.16 -3.07 -11.57
N ARG A 590 -45.70 -2.93 -10.33
CA ARG A 590 -46.34 -3.45 -9.12
C ARG A 590 -46.06 -2.58 -7.92
N GLN A 591 -46.70 -2.88 -6.80
CA GLN A 591 -46.61 -2.10 -5.58
C GLN A 591 -45.16 -1.99 -5.08
N PRO A 592 -44.63 -0.77 -4.96
CA PRO A 592 -43.30 -0.52 -4.43
C PRO A 592 -43.32 -0.38 -2.91
N ALA A 593 -42.21 -0.67 -2.26
CA ALA A 593 -42.01 -0.51 -0.83
C ALA A 593 -41.03 0.62 -0.49
N ARG A 594 -40.02 0.84 -1.33
CA ARG A 594 -38.95 1.83 -1.13
C ARG A 594 -38.60 2.53 -2.43
N ALA A 595 -38.11 3.76 -2.32
CA ALA A 595 -37.55 4.50 -3.46
C ALA A 595 -36.45 5.44 -2.99
N GLY A 596 -35.52 5.76 -3.85
CA GLY A 596 -34.44 6.66 -3.48
C GLY A 596 -33.54 7.09 -4.62
N ILE A 597 -32.68 8.03 -4.27
CA ILE A 597 -31.60 8.58 -5.06
C ILE A 597 -30.29 7.90 -4.66
N ASP A 598 -29.43 7.60 -5.63
CA ASP A 598 -28.16 6.87 -5.45
C ASP A 598 -28.28 5.67 -4.47
N PRO A 599 -29.22 4.74 -4.74
CA PRO A 599 -29.61 3.70 -3.78
C PRO A 599 -28.49 2.70 -3.47
N TYR A 600 -27.45 2.66 -4.26
CA TYR A 600 -26.25 1.85 -4.07
C TYR A 600 -25.02 2.67 -3.62
N ARG A 601 -25.23 3.95 -3.22
CA ARG A 601 -24.23 4.81 -2.55
C ARG A 601 -22.95 4.99 -3.35
N LYS A 602 -23.05 5.24 -4.67
CA LYS A 602 -21.91 5.29 -5.59
C LYS A 602 -21.18 6.64 -5.62
N PHE A 603 -21.69 7.67 -4.93
CA PHE A 603 -21.03 8.96 -4.79
C PHE A 603 -20.21 9.04 -3.50
N ILE A 604 -19.19 9.93 -3.48
CA ILE A 604 -18.40 10.22 -2.28
C ILE A 604 -19.22 11.10 -1.34
N GLU A 605 -19.95 10.48 -0.45
CA GLU A 605 -20.95 11.08 0.41
C GLU A 605 -20.77 10.62 1.86
N ARG A 606 -20.99 11.53 2.81
CA ARG A 606 -20.83 11.25 4.24
C ARG A 606 -22.07 10.59 4.83
N GLU A 607 -23.25 11.22 4.63
CA GLU A 607 -24.54 10.70 5.09
C GLU A 607 -25.19 9.93 3.95
N ARG A 608 -25.38 8.65 4.12
CA ARG A 608 -25.83 7.75 3.03
C ARG A 608 -27.09 6.95 3.40
N ASP A 609 -27.52 7.06 4.66
CA ASP A 609 -28.66 6.27 5.15
C ASP A 609 -30.00 6.89 4.75
N ASP A 610 -30.02 8.16 4.35
CA ASP A 610 -31.18 8.91 3.87
C ASP A 610 -31.36 8.89 2.35
N ASN A 611 -30.46 8.22 1.59
CA ASN A 611 -30.59 8.07 0.15
C ASN A 611 -31.84 7.30 -0.27
N VAL A 612 -32.34 6.38 0.57
CA VAL A 612 -33.50 5.53 0.26
C VAL A 612 -34.55 5.61 1.37
N GLY A 613 -35.71 6.09 1.03
CA GLY A 613 -36.86 6.19 1.92
C GLY A 613 -37.91 5.08 1.72
N THR A 614 -38.71 4.84 2.75
CA THR A 614 -39.90 3.99 2.68
C THR A 614 -41.05 4.75 1.98
N ILE A 615 -41.73 4.09 1.07
CA ILE A 615 -42.86 4.67 0.38
C ILE A 615 -44.08 4.71 1.30
N GLY A 616 -44.58 5.91 1.59
CA GLY A 616 -45.87 6.11 2.25
C GLY A 616 -47.01 5.71 1.30
N THR A 617 -47.82 4.74 1.70
CA THR A 617 -49.05 4.43 0.97
C THR A 617 -50.13 5.45 1.37
N SER A 618 -50.49 6.36 0.46
CA SER A 618 -51.75 7.05 0.59
C SER A 618 -52.86 6.01 0.38
N GLN A 619 -53.59 5.66 1.44
CA GLN A 619 -54.84 4.91 1.29
C GLN A 619 -55.78 5.76 0.42
N PRO A 620 -56.44 5.17 -0.58
CA PRO A 620 -57.50 5.89 -1.29
C PRO A 620 -58.60 6.26 -0.27
N LYS A 621 -58.95 7.55 -0.19
CA LYS A 621 -60.11 8.04 0.58
C LYS A 621 -61.39 7.55 -0.06
#